data_78a3e21026985b7cdf4f6b9dd1a03df1
#
_entry.id   78a3e21026985b7cdf4f6b9dd1a03df1
#
_cell.length_a   1.000
_cell.length_b   1.000
_cell.length_c   1.000
_cell.angle_alpha   90.00
_cell.angle_beta   90.00
_cell.angle_gamma   90.00
#
_symmetry.space_group_name_H-M   'P 1'
#
loop_
_entity.id
_entity.type
_entity.pdbx_description
1 polymer ?
#
loop_
_entity_poly.entity_id
_entity_poly.type
_entity_poly.pdbx_seq_one_letter_code
_entity_poly.pdbx_strand_id
1 'polypeptide(L)'
;MRAFTSLAGHILGSHAAINGYFEMHINYDDASALDKQLAVFHENEALKQNSHYLFDKLLHNDYQLKLERPGFENIKILLALREPEQTINSIVDLFAQKETEELYASPEEATKYYIERLEVLADFCRTLAQDYYYFDAELLQSAPEILLPAMSGWLELDPPLSERYTIFSQTGKARKGDSSNLIHSGTIDKTRIDYSHIRIPKDELRRALSVYRDCRQQMIDHATDSVTL
;
A
#
# COMPACT_ATOMS: atom_id res chain seq x y z
N MET A 1 -3.23 4.42 -2.98
CA MET A 1 -3.46 5.23 -1.75
C MET A 1 -4.66 4.67 -0.98
N ARG A 2 -4.68 4.77 0.36
CA ARG A 2 -5.80 4.36 1.26
C ARG A 2 -6.21 2.88 1.23
N ALA A 3 -5.30 1.97 0.87
CA ALA A 3 -5.49 0.52 0.83
C ALA A 3 -4.78 -0.17 2.01
N PHE A 4 -4.97 0.32 3.24
CA PHE A 4 -4.34 -0.16 4.48
C PHE A 4 -2.80 -0.28 4.42
N THR A 5 -2.16 0.43 3.49
CA THR A 5 -0.72 0.34 3.24
C THR A 5 0.14 0.80 4.43
N SER A 6 -0.37 1.69 5.28
CA SER A 6 0.32 2.05 6.52
C SER A 6 0.29 0.90 7.53
N LEU A 7 -0.86 0.21 7.67
CA LEU A 7 -0.97 -0.98 8.51
C LEU A 7 -0.03 -2.09 8.00
N ALA A 8 -0.09 -2.40 6.69
CA ALA A 8 0.82 -3.36 6.07
C ALA A 8 2.30 -3.00 6.31
N GLY A 9 2.67 -1.73 6.11
CA GLY A 9 4.02 -1.24 6.35
C GLY A 9 4.47 -1.43 7.80
N HIS A 10 3.61 -1.16 8.79
CA HIS A 10 3.93 -1.37 10.21
C HIS A 10 4.09 -2.85 10.55
N ILE A 11 3.21 -3.72 10.03
CA ILE A 11 3.32 -5.17 10.20
C ILE A 11 4.63 -5.68 9.60
N LEU A 12 4.92 -5.34 8.35
CA LEU A 12 6.15 -5.72 7.66
C LEU A 12 7.39 -5.17 8.37
N GLY A 13 7.42 -3.88 8.62
CA GLY A 13 8.53 -3.21 9.28
C GLY A 13 8.77 -3.64 10.72
N SER A 14 7.83 -4.31 11.37
CA SER A 14 8.01 -4.88 12.72
C SER A 14 8.77 -6.20 12.71
N HIS A 15 8.82 -6.89 11.56
CA HIS A 15 9.56 -8.13 11.43
C HIS A 15 11.07 -7.89 11.46
N ALA A 16 11.83 -8.79 12.10
CA ALA A 16 13.29 -8.64 12.29
C ALA A 16 14.05 -8.57 10.94
N ALA A 17 13.58 -9.30 9.93
CA ALA A 17 14.21 -9.33 8.61
C ALA A 17 13.91 -8.13 7.72
N ILE A 18 12.98 -7.23 8.09
CA ILE A 18 12.51 -6.14 7.26
C ILE A 18 12.76 -4.79 7.92
N ASN A 19 13.38 -3.88 7.20
CA ASN A 19 13.48 -2.46 7.54
C ASN A 19 12.46 -1.65 6.73
N GLY A 20 12.12 -0.45 7.21
CA GLY A 20 11.18 0.44 6.53
C GLY A 20 9.72 0.13 6.84
N TYR A 21 8.90 1.17 6.86
CA TYR A 21 7.46 1.14 7.13
C TYR A 21 6.75 2.38 6.59
N PHE A 22 7.48 3.40 6.20
CA PHE A 22 6.98 4.71 5.73
C PHE A 22 7.22 4.88 4.23
N GLU A 23 6.64 5.94 3.66
CA GLU A 23 6.86 6.34 2.27
C GLU A 23 8.18 7.09 2.15
N MET A 24 9.04 6.68 1.21
CA MET A 24 10.34 7.33 0.97
C MET A 24 10.30 8.32 -0.18
N HIS A 25 9.20 8.34 -0.97
CA HIS A 25 8.98 9.26 -2.09
C HIS A 25 10.11 9.22 -3.14
N ILE A 26 10.48 8.00 -3.54
CA ILE A 26 11.57 7.74 -4.49
C ILE A 26 11.03 7.26 -5.81
N ASN A 27 11.59 7.75 -6.92
CA ASN A 27 11.46 7.13 -8.24
C ASN A 27 12.55 6.08 -8.42
N TYR A 28 12.16 4.87 -8.77
CA TYR A 28 13.04 3.75 -9.04
C TYR A 28 13.27 3.64 -10.56
N ASP A 29 13.98 4.63 -11.11
CA ASP A 29 14.27 4.71 -12.54
C ASP A 29 15.45 3.82 -12.95
N ASP A 30 16.38 3.56 -12.04
CA ASP A 30 17.53 2.67 -12.19
C ASP A 30 18.05 2.20 -10.81
N ALA A 31 19.06 1.33 -10.81
CA ALA A 31 19.60 0.73 -9.59
C ALA A 31 20.16 1.72 -8.56
N SER A 32 20.56 2.93 -8.96
CA SER A 32 21.03 3.97 -8.02
C SER A 32 19.94 4.44 -7.07
N ALA A 33 18.67 4.21 -7.41
CA ALA A 33 17.56 4.48 -6.53
C ALA A 33 17.58 3.61 -5.25
N LEU A 34 18.21 2.44 -5.28
CA LEU A 34 18.38 1.59 -4.09
C LEU A 34 19.35 2.22 -3.07
N ASP A 35 20.43 2.86 -3.55
CA ASP A 35 21.33 3.61 -2.68
C ASP A 35 20.62 4.83 -2.08
N LYS A 36 19.79 5.51 -2.87
CA LYS A 36 18.94 6.59 -2.39
C LYS A 36 17.93 6.12 -1.35
N GLN A 37 17.31 4.96 -1.56
CA GLN A 37 16.39 4.35 -0.61
C GLN A 37 17.10 4.10 0.74
N LEU A 38 18.29 3.53 0.68
CA LEU A 38 19.10 3.28 1.87
C LEU A 38 19.48 4.59 2.59
N ALA A 39 19.89 5.62 1.84
CA ALA A 39 20.21 6.93 2.39
C ALA A 39 19.02 7.58 3.10
N VAL A 40 17.85 7.62 2.45
CA VAL A 40 16.60 8.15 3.04
C VAL A 40 16.20 7.38 4.29
N PHE A 41 16.37 6.05 4.30
CA PHE A 41 16.10 5.25 5.47
C PHE A 41 17.03 5.62 6.63
N HIS A 42 18.34 5.76 6.37
CA HIS A 42 19.35 6.11 7.38
C HIS A 42 19.19 7.51 8.01
N GLU A 43 18.51 8.44 7.32
CA GLU A 43 18.16 9.73 7.92
C GLU A 43 17.19 9.60 9.10
N ASN A 44 16.44 8.50 9.16
CA ASN A 44 15.37 8.31 10.15
C ASN A 44 15.62 7.14 11.11
N GLU A 45 16.26 6.08 10.63
CA GLU A 45 16.35 4.80 11.34
C GLU A 45 17.71 4.13 11.06
N ALA A 46 18.09 3.19 11.91
CA ALA A 46 19.24 2.30 11.68
C ALA A 46 18.74 0.93 11.18
N LEU A 47 19.53 0.28 10.32
CA LEU A 47 19.24 -1.07 9.89
C LEU A 47 19.26 -2.05 11.07
N LYS A 48 18.29 -2.95 11.07
CA LYS A 48 18.27 -4.07 12.02
C LYS A 48 19.39 -5.06 11.70
N GLN A 49 19.95 -5.63 12.74
CA GLN A 49 20.97 -6.66 12.58
C GLN A 49 20.37 -7.89 11.85
N ASN A 50 21.07 -8.38 10.84
CA ASN A 50 20.64 -9.53 10.02
C ASN A 50 19.32 -9.34 9.26
N SER A 51 18.92 -8.10 8.98
CA SER A 51 17.79 -7.84 8.10
C SER A 51 18.12 -8.16 6.63
N HIS A 52 17.10 -8.57 5.86
CA HIS A 52 17.25 -8.98 4.46
C HIS A 52 16.56 -8.01 3.51
N TYR A 53 15.55 -7.25 3.98
CA TYR A 53 14.73 -6.38 3.16
C TYR A 53 14.77 -4.94 3.65
N LEU A 54 14.68 -4.03 2.69
CA LEU A 54 14.36 -2.63 2.93
C LEU A 54 13.06 -2.31 2.16
N PHE A 55 11.98 -2.08 2.89
CA PHE A 55 10.64 -1.87 2.36
C PHE A 55 10.36 -0.41 2.08
N ASP A 56 9.74 -0.12 0.93
CA ASP A 56 9.15 1.18 0.60
C ASP A 56 7.72 1.02 0.06
N LYS A 57 6.96 2.11 0.03
CA LYS A 57 5.58 2.17 -0.44
C LYS A 57 5.44 3.15 -1.61
N LEU A 58 4.99 2.67 -2.76
CA LEU A 58 4.68 3.49 -3.93
C LEU A 58 3.17 3.70 -4.03
N LEU A 59 2.66 4.78 -3.45
CA LEU A 59 1.23 5.01 -3.30
C LEU A 59 0.62 5.95 -4.35
N HIS A 60 1.45 6.70 -5.07
CA HIS A 60 1.04 7.71 -6.05
C HIS A 60 1.58 7.42 -7.44
N ASN A 61 0.91 7.92 -8.48
CA ASN A 61 1.39 7.81 -9.86
C ASN A 61 2.62 8.69 -10.14
N ASP A 62 2.95 9.61 -9.23
CA ASP A 62 4.13 10.47 -9.31
C ASP A 62 5.44 9.70 -9.11
N TYR A 63 5.36 8.52 -8.49
CA TYR A 63 6.51 7.66 -8.23
C TYR A 63 6.42 6.40 -9.08
N GLN A 64 7.48 6.13 -9.84
CA GLN A 64 7.54 5.02 -10.79
C GLN A 64 8.54 3.96 -10.34
N LEU A 65 8.30 2.73 -10.80
CA LEU A 65 9.15 1.58 -10.60
C LEU A 65 9.42 0.95 -11.98
N LYS A 66 10.64 1.14 -12.52
CA LYS A 66 11.05 0.69 -13.85
C LYS A 66 11.89 -0.59 -13.75
N LEU A 67 11.23 -1.70 -13.45
CA LEU A 67 11.87 -2.99 -13.20
C LEU A 67 12.53 -3.63 -14.43
N GLU A 68 12.24 -3.15 -15.62
CA GLU A 68 12.94 -3.55 -16.85
C GLU A 68 14.42 -3.12 -16.88
N ARG A 69 14.84 -2.27 -15.95
CA ARG A 69 16.22 -1.83 -15.81
C ARG A 69 17.05 -2.83 -15.00
N PRO A 70 18.35 -3.01 -15.31
CA PRO A 70 19.24 -3.86 -14.54
C PRO A 70 19.37 -3.41 -13.07
N GLY A 71 19.55 -4.39 -12.17
CA GLY A 71 19.78 -4.16 -10.74
C GLY A 71 18.54 -4.29 -9.86
N PHE A 72 17.39 -4.66 -10.46
CA PHE A 72 16.13 -4.86 -9.76
C PHE A 72 15.70 -6.34 -9.68
N GLU A 73 16.60 -7.27 -9.98
CA GLU A 73 16.31 -8.71 -10.11
C GLU A 73 15.83 -9.36 -8.79
N ASN A 74 16.21 -8.77 -7.65
CA ASN A 74 15.90 -9.32 -6.32
C ASN A 74 14.78 -8.56 -5.59
N ILE A 75 14.01 -7.73 -6.29
CA ILE A 75 12.89 -7.00 -5.67
C ILE A 75 11.70 -7.94 -5.48
N LYS A 76 11.16 -7.99 -4.28
CA LYS A 76 9.87 -8.62 -3.98
C LYS A 76 8.77 -7.56 -4.06
N ILE A 77 7.73 -7.83 -4.84
CA ILE A 77 6.63 -6.89 -5.07
C ILE A 77 5.38 -7.39 -4.36
N LEU A 78 4.80 -6.53 -3.53
CA LEU A 78 3.50 -6.73 -2.90
C LEU A 78 2.51 -5.73 -3.49
N LEU A 79 1.43 -6.21 -4.08
CA LEU A 79 0.38 -5.39 -4.65
C LEU A 79 -0.89 -5.51 -3.81
N ALA A 80 -1.35 -4.39 -3.28
CA ALA A 80 -2.57 -4.33 -2.47
C ALA A 80 -3.63 -3.49 -3.17
N LEU A 81 -4.83 -4.02 -3.29
CA LEU A 81 -5.98 -3.30 -3.81
C LEU A 81 -7.11 -3.30 -2.78
N ARG A 82 -7.83 -2.17 -2.70
CA ARG A 82 -8.99 -2.01 -1.82
C ARG A 82 -10.21 -1.58 -2.62
N GLU A 83 -11.37 -2.07 -2.22
CA GLU A 83 -12.65 -1.80 -2.88
C GLU A 83 -12.96 -0.28 -2.99
N PRO A 84 -13.73 0.15 -4.03
CA PRO A 84 -13.86 1.57 -4.38
C PRO A 84 -14.52 2.43 -3.31
N GLU A 85 -15.68 2.01 -2.80
CA GLU A 85 -16.51 2.88 -1.96
C GLU A 85 -15.75 3.33 -0.71
N GLN A 86 -15.15 2.39 0.01
CA GLN A 86 -14.37 2.68 1.22
C GLN A 86 -13.09 3.45 0.91
N THR A 87 -12.48 3.18 -0.24
CA THR A 87 -11.24 3.86 -0.64
C THR A 87 -11.52 5.31 -1.01
N ILE A 88 -12.52 5.55 -1.86
CA ILE A 88 -12.92 6.90 -2.30
C ILE A 88 -13.37 7.74 -1.10
N ASN A 89 -14.25 7.19 -0.24
CA ASN A 89 -14.67 7.87 0.97
C ASN A 89 -13.48 8.23 1.87
N SER A 90 -12.52 7.32 2.03
CA SER A 90 -11.32 7.57 2.82
C SER A 90 -10.37 8.61 2.20
N ILE A 91 -10.37 8.76 0.88
CA ILE A 91 -9.65 9.84 0.20
C ILE A 91 -10.34 11.17 0.47
N VAL A 92 -11.65 11.26 0.23
CA VAL A 92 -12.44 12.47 0.45
C VAL A 92 -12.29 12.94 1.91
N ASP A 93 -12.48 12.05 2.88
CA ASP A 93 -12.37 12.37 4.31
C ASP A 93 -10.98 12.93 4.66
N LEU A 94 -9.92 12.31 4.16
CA LEU A 94 -8.54 12.77 4.39
C LEU A 94 -8.30 14.19 3.86
N PHE A 95 -8.78 14.48 2.66
CA PHE A 95 -8.53 15.77 2.01
C PHE A 95 -9.47 16.86 2.50
N ALA A 96 -10.70 16.53 2.93
CA ALA A 96 -11.62 17.47 3.56
C ALA A 96 -11.14 18.02 4.91
N GLN A 97 -10.22 17.30 5.57
CA GLN A 97 -9.65 17.75 6.86
C GLN A 97 -8.46 18.71 6.71
N LYS A 98 -8.00 18.98 5.48
CA LYS A 98 -6.89 19.90 5.23
C LYS A 98 -7.39 21.35 5.22
N GLU A 99 -6.55 22.25 5.68
CA GLU A 99 -6.87 23.71 5.75
C GLU A 99 -6.94 24.38 4.37
N THR A 100 -6.35 23.78 3.35
CA THR A 100 -6.36 24.29 1.98
C THR A 100 -7.45 23.60 1.17
N GLU A 101 -7.99 24.32 0.18
CA GLU A 101 -8.94 23.74 -0.78
C GLU A 101 -8.22 22.64 -1.58
N GLU A 102 -8.60 21.39 -1.32
CA GLU A 102 -7.95 20.22 -1.90
C GLU A 102 -8.86 19.56 -2.93
N LEU A 103 -8.33 19.34 -4.13
CA LEU A 103 -9.05 18.76 -5.25
C LEU A 103 -9.77 17.45 -4.88
N TYR A 104 -9.08 16.59 -4.13
CA TYR A 104 -9.60 15.26 -3.76
C TYR A 104 -10.57 15.26 -2.57
N ALA A 105 -10.94 16.43 -2.04
CA ALA A 105 -12.10 16.56 -1.15
C ALA A 105 -13.43 16.41 -1.90
N SER A 106 -13.42 16.53 -3.24
CA SER A 106 -14.57 16.20 -4.11
C SER A 106 -14.66 14.69 -4.35
N PRO A 107 -15.84 14.06 -4.14
CA PRO A 107 -16.05 12.66 -4.48
C PRO A 107 -15.79 12.32 -5.95
N GLU A 108 -16.10 13.23 -6.88
CA GLU A 108 -15.87 13.07 -8.32
C GLU A 108 -14.37 13.00 -8.63
N GLU A 109 -13.58 13.94 -8.11
CA GLU A 109 -12.14 13.97 -8.34
C GLU A 109 -11.41 12.83 -7.61
N ALA A 110 -11.87 12.48 -6.41
CA ALA A 110 -11.37 11.30 -5.70
C ALA A 110 -11.65 10.00 -6.47
N THR A 111 -12.83 9.89 -7.09
CA THR A 111 -13.20 8.74 -7.94
C THR A 111 -12.33 8.67 -9.19
N LYS A 112 -12.11 9.80 -9.86
CA LYS A 112 -11.25 9.90 -11.03
C LYS A 112 -9.82 9.47 -10.68
N TYR A 113 -9.26 10.02 -9.62
CA TYR A 113 -7.93 9.63 -9.11
C TYR A 113 -7.84 8.13 -8.81
N TYR A 114 -8.87 7.57 -8.16
CA TYR A 114 -8.92 6.15 -7.85
C TYR A 114 -8.87 5.30 -9.13
N ILE A 115 -9.70 5.62 -10.13
CA ILE A 115 -9.75 4.92 -11.41
C ILE A 115 -8.41 5.00 -12.13
N GLU A 116 -7.83 6.20 -12.28
CA GLU A 116 -6.54 6.40 -12.92
C GLU A 116 -5.43 5.59 -12.24
N ARG A 117 -5.47 5.49 -10.90
CA ARG A 117 -4.50 4.66 -10.16
C ARG A 117 -4.67 3.18 -10.44
N LEU A 118 -5.90 2.68 -10.55
CA LEU A 118 -6.16 1.27 -10.90
C LEU A 118 -5.66 0.94 -12.29
N GLU A 119 -5.94 1.78 -13.27
CA GLU A 119 -5.53 1.58 -14.66
C GLU A 119 -4.00 1.53 -14.78
N VAL A 120 -3.30 2.47 -14.11
CA VAL A 120 -1.82 2.48 -14.06
C VAL A 120 -1.26 1.20 -13.41
N LEU A 121 -1.87 0.72 -12.32
CA LEU A 121 -1.43 -0.51 -11.67
C LEU A 121 -1.71 -1.76 -12.52
N ALA A 122 -2.85 -1.83 -13.19
CA ALA A 122 -3.17 -2.94 -14.08
C ALA A 122 -2.22 -2.99 -15.28
N ASP A 123 -1.91 -1.82 -15.88
CA ASP A 123 -0.91 -1.72 -16.94
C ASP A 123 0.49 -2.13 -16.47
N PHE A 124 0.90 -1.70 -15.28
CA PHE A 124 2.14 -2.11 -14.66
C PHE A 124 2.20 -3.64 -14.52
N CYS A 125 1.18 -4.27 -13.94
CA CYS A 125 1.14 -5.73 -13.77
C CYS A 125 1.17 -6.49 -15.09
N ARG A 126 0.49 -5.99 -16.12
CA ARG A 126 0.45 -6.60 -17.44
C ARG A 126 1.81 -6.60 -18.15
N THR A 127 2.64 -5.59 -17.88
CA THR A 127 3.97 -5.43 -18.50
C THR A 127 5.11 -5.94 -17.63
N LEU A 128 4.82 -6.31 -16.40
CA LEU A 128 5.82 -6.77 -15.44
C LEU A 128 6.34 -8.16 -15.80
N ALA A 129 7.66 -8.30 -15.85
CA ALA A 129 8.33 -9.59 -16.09
C ALA A 129 8.71 -10.30 -14.78
N GLN A 130 8.70 -9.60 -13.66
CA GLN A 130 9.02 -10.14 -12.34
C GLN A 130 7.79 -10.68 -11.64
N ASP A 131 8.04 -11.59 -10.71
CA ASP A 131 7.04 -12.15 -9.83
C ASP A 131 6.50 -11.11 -8.84
N TYR A 132 5.18 -11.13 -8.60
CA TYR A 132 4.56 -10.33 -7.56
C TYR A 132 3.45 -11.09 -6.83
N TYR A 133 3.23 -10.66 -5.59
CA TYR A 133 2.18 -11.17 -4.73
C TYR A 133 1.02 -10.17 -4.67
N TYR A 134 -0.19 -10.64 -4.99
CA TYR A 134 -1.40 -9.81 -4.91
C TYR A 134 -2.22 -10.14 -3.67
N PHE A 135 -2.82 -9.14 -3.04
CA PHE A 135 -3.83 -9.37 -2.00
C PHE A 135 -4.91 -8.28 -1.96
N ASP A 136 -6.13 -8.68 -1.61
CA ASP A 136 -7.17 -7.72 -1.27
C ASP A 136 -6.86 -7.08 0.08
N ALA A 137 -6.75 -5.77 0.13
CA ALA A 137 -6.27 -5.05 1.31
C ALA A 137 -7.18 -5.21 2.54
N GLU A 138 -8.46 -5.48 2.34
CA GLU A 138 -9.42 -5.77 3.39
C GLU A 138 -9.03 -6.97 4.25
N LEU A 139 -8.31 -7.94 3.68
CA LEU A 139 -7.86 -9.14 4.39
C LEU A 139 -6.93 -8.82 5.56
N LEU A 140 -6.22 -7.67 5.53
CA LEU A 140 -5.44 -7.20 6.68
C LEU A 140 -6.28 -7.04 7.94
N GLN A 141 -7.57 -6.72 7.80
CA GLN A 141 -8.48 -6.57 8.93
C GLN A 141 -9.46 -7.74 9.08
N SER A 142 -9.97 -8.29 7.95
CA SER A 142 -11.02 -9.30 7.96
C SER A 142 -10.53 -10.72 8.20
N ALA A 143 -9.34 -11.06 7.68
CA ALA A 143 -8.75 -12.39 7.78
C ALA A 143 -7.20 -12.34 7.85
N PRO A 144 -6.62 -11.61 8.82
CA PRO A 144 -5.17 -11.53 8.97
C PRO A 144 -4.52 -12.90 9.22
N GLU A 145 -5.23 -13.82 9.86
CA GLU A 145 -4.80 -15.20 10.10
C GLU A 145 -4.60 -16.04 8.82
N ILE A 146 -5.18 -15.60 7.69
CA ILE A 146 -4.97 -16.20 6.37
C ILE A 146 -3.88 -15.42 5.61
N LEU A 147 -3.98 -14.09 5.58
CA LEU A 147 -3.09 -13.25 4.77
C LEU A 147 -1.66 -13.24 5.30
N LEU A 148 -1.45 -13.06 6.61
CA LEU A 148 -0.10 -12.87 7.16
C LEU A 148 0.80 -14.11 7.01
N PRO A 149 0.32 -15.35 7.24
CA PRO A 149 1.12 -16.55 6.95
C PRO A 149 1.45 -16.70 5.45
N ALA A 150 0.49 -16.43 4.56
CA ALA A 150 0.70 -16.52 3.12
C ALA A 150 1.73 -15.49 2.63
N MET A 151 1.61 -14.24 3.07
CA MET A 151 2.59 -13.18 2.79
C MET A 151 3.98 -13.50 3.37
N SER A 152 4.03 -14.13 4.56
CA SER A 152 5.28 -14.58 5.16
C SER A 152 5.95 -15.65 4.33
N GLY A 153 5.19 -16.61 3.80
CA GLY A 153 5.69 -17.63 2.87
C GLY A 153 6.28 -17.02 1.60
N TRP A 154 5.58 -16.06 0.98
CA TRP A 154 6.07 -15.34 -0.19
C TRP A 154 7.39 -14.59 0.06
N LEU A 155 7.53 -13.98 1.23
CA LEU A 155 8.71 -13.23 1.65
C LEU A 155 9.77 -14.11 2.32
N GLU A 156 9.54 -15.41 2.45
CA GLU A 156 10.47 -16.36 3.10
C GLU A 156 10.84 -15.93 4.54
N LEU A 157 9.84 -15.48 5.31
CA LEU A 157 10.04 -14.96 6.66
C LEU A 157 9.87 -16.04 7.74
N ASP A 158 10.82 -16.10 8.66
CA ASP A 158 10.77 -16.89 9.89
C ASP A 158 11.23 -16.03 11.09
N PRO A 159 10.42 -15.87 12.15
CA PRO A 159 9.02 -16.33 12.30
C PRO A 159 8.07 -15.62 11.36
N PRO A 160 6.81 -16.09 11.18
CA PRO A 160 5.84 -15.41 10.32
C PRO A 160 5.44 -14.04 10.87
N LEU A 161 4.88 -13.19 9.98
CA LEU A 161 4.32 -11.89 10.32
C LEU A 161 3.23 -12.02 11.41
N SER A 162 3.13 -11.01 12.26
CA SER A 162 2.22 -10.98 13.40
C SER A 162 1.18 -9.85 13.26
N GLU A 163 0.00 -10.05 13.83
CA GLU A 163 -1.01 -8.98 13.98
C GLU A 163 -0.56 -7.84 14.88
N ARG A 164 0.45 -8.08 15.72
CA ARG A 164 1.06 -7.05 16.56
C ARG A 164 2.23 -6.41 15.84
N TYR A 165 2.30 -5.09 15.94
CA TYR A 165 3.36 -4.32 15.30
C TYR A 165 3.91 -3.21 16.21
N THR A 166 5.10 -2.76 15.89
CA THR A 166 5.79 -1.67 16.57
C THR A 166 5.22 -0.31 16.13
N ILE A 167 5.06 0.59 17.08
CA ILE A 167 4.83 2.01 16.80
C ILE A 167 6.20 2.66 16.63
N PHE A 168 6.48 3.15 15.45
CA PHE A 168 7.80 3.67 15.08
C PHE A 168 7.91 5.18 15.27
N SER A 169 9.13 5.70 15.18
CA SER A 169 9.45 7.11 15.39
C SER A 169 8.75 8.08 14.45
N GLN A 170 8.39 7.64 13.24
CA GLN A 170 7.70 8.43 12.23
C GLN A 170 6.19 8.18 12.14
N THR A 171 5.65 7.24 12.95
CA THR A 171 4.21 6.93 12.97
C THR A 171 3.40 8.19 13.27
N GLY A 172 2.37 8.47 12.47
CA GLY A 172 1.50 9.64 12.63
C GLY A 172 2.08 10.98 12.17
N LYS A 173 3.35 11.02 11.72
CA LYS A 173 3.94 12.27 11.20
C LYS A 173 3.46 12.56 9.78
N ALA A 174 3.31 13.84 9.48
CA ALA A 174 2.92 14.31 8.15
C ALA A 174 3.86 13.76 7.06
N ARG A 175 3.29 13.35 5.93
CA ARG A 175 3.99 12.75 4.77
C ARG A 175 4.71 11.42 5.05
N LYS A 176 4.42 10.74 6.15
CA LYS A 176 4.97 9.41 6.48
C LYS A 176 3.93 8.29 6.36
N GLY A 177 2.78 8.58 5.76
CA GLY A 177 1.82 7.60 5.26
C GLY A 177 0.63 7.29 6.14
N ASP A 178 0.58 7.69 7.40
CA ASP A 178 -0.62 7.46 8.24
C ASP A 178 -1.09 8.72 8.95
N SER A 179 -2.37 9.00 8.76
CA SER A 179 -3.08 10.08 9.45
C SER A 179 -4.12 9.57 10.46
N SER A 180 -4.31 8.23 10.58
CA SER A 180 -5.32 7.67 11.47
C SER A 180 -4.76 7.38 12.87
N ASN A 181 -5.57 7.63 13.91
CA ASN A 181 -5.20 7.27 15.28
C ASN A 181 -5.18 5.76 15.52
N LEU A 182 -5.79 4.95 14.63
CA LEU A 182 -5.89 3.50 14.77
C LEU A 182 -4.52 2.80 14.72
N ILE A 183 -3.55 3.39 13.98
CA ILE A 183 -2.20 2.83 13.87
C ILE A 183 -1.45 2.84 15.21
N HIS A 184 -1.85 3.67 16.15
CA HIS A 184 -1.22 3.75 17.48
C HIS A 184 -1.65 2.63 18.44
N SER A 185 -2.57 1.73 18.03
CA SER A 185 -2.98 0.58 18.84
C SER A 185 -1.88 -0.48 19.01
N GLY A 186 -0.91 -0.55 18.07
CA GLY A 186 0.14 -1.58 18.04
C GLY A 186 -0.38 -2.98 17.68
N THR A 187 -1.62 -3.09 17.26
CA THR A 187 -2.28 -4.32 16.79
C THR A 187 -3.30 -3.99 15.72
N ILE A 188 -3.70 -4.99 14.91
CA ILE A 188 -4.73 -4.80 13.90
C ILE A 188 -6.04 -4.39 14.57
N ASP A 189 -6.50 -3.20 14.26
CA ASP A 189 -7.81 -2.68 14.69
C ASP A 189 -8.83 -2.98 13.59
N LYS A 190 -9.89 -3.72 13.95
CA LYS A 190 -10.97 -4.12 13.04
C LYS A 190 -12.13 -3.10 13.00
N THR A 191 -11.97 -1.94 13.66
CA THR A 191 -12.98 -0.89 13.69
C THR A 191 -13.19 -0.32 12.29
N ARG A 192 -14.44 -0.30 11.85
CA ARG A 192 -14.82 0.35 10.59
C ARG A 192 -15.03 1.84 10.83
N ILE A 193 -14.42 2.66 9.99
CA ILE A 193 -14.66 4.10 9.99
C ILE A 193 -16.01 4.36 9.32
N ASP A 194 -16.83 5.20 9.95
CA ASP A 194 -18.11 5.62 9.41
C ASP A 194 -17.90 6.81 8.44
N TYR A 195 -18.23 6.58 7.16
CA TYR A 195 -18.21 7.57 6.10
C TYR A 195 -19.62 7.96 5.64
N SER A 196 -20.66 7.74 6.44
CA SER A 196 -22.06 8.01 6.07
C SER A 196 -22.35 9.48 5.72
N HIS A 197 -21.47 10.39 6.15
CA HIS A 197 -21.51 11.82 5.82
C HIS A 197 -21.00 12.14 4.40
N ILE A 198 -20.31 11.20 3.73
CA ILE A 198 -19.79 11.37 2.38
C ILE A 198 -20.74 10.65 1.38
N ARG A 199 -21.09 11.34 0.31
CA ARG A 199 -21.95 10.78 -0.73
C ARG A 199 -21.23 10.78 -2.07
N ILE A 200 -20.83 9.61 -2.52
CA ILE A 200 -20.33 9.41 -3.88
C ILE A 200 -21.52 9.36 -4.84
N PRO A 201 -21.54 10.13 -5.95
CA PRO A 201 -22.57 10.01 -6.97
C PRO A 201 -22.70 8.57 -7.48
N LYS A 202 -23.93 8.09 -7.63
CA LYS A 202 -24.19 6.67 -7.98
C LYS A 202 -23.54 6.24 -9.29
N ASP A 203 -23.46 7.13 -10.25
CA ASP A 203 -22.85 6.83 -11.56
C ASP A 203 -21.34 6.73 -11.46
N GLU A 204 -20.71 7.60 -10.65
CA GLU A 204 -19.28 7.56 -10.36
C GLU A 204 -18.91 6.28 -9.61
N LEU A 205 -19.68 5.91 -8.58
CA LEU A 205 -19.44 4.66 -7.85
C LEU A 205 -19.60 3.43 -8.76
N ARG A 206 -20.62 3.42 -9.64
CA ARG A 206 -20.83 2.33 -10.59
C ARG A 206 -19.66 2.22 -11.57
N ARG A 207 -19.15 3.34 -12.07
CA ARG A 207 -17.97 3.39 -12.93
C ARG A 207 -16.73 2.86 -12.20
N ALA A 208 -16.47 3.32 -10.99
CA ALA A 208 -15.34 2.85 -10.16
C ALA A 208 -15.41 1.35 -9.89
N LEU A 209 -16.60 0.81 -9.57
CA LEU A 209 -16.82 -0.62 -9.35
C LEU A 209 -16.56 -1.46 -10.61
N SER A 210 -16.95 -0.94 -11.81
CA SER A 210 -16.65 -1.64 -13.06
C SER A 210 -15.14 -1.72 -13.30
N VAL A 211 -14.46 -0.57 -13.26
CA VAL A 211 -13.00 -0.51 -13.47
C VAL A 211 -12.26 -1.34 -12.41
N TYR A 212 -12.70 -1.28 -11.17
CA TYR A 212 -12.12 -2.10 -10.10
C TYR A 212 -12.16 -3.60 -10.41
N ARG A 213 -13.32 -4.12 -10.84
CA ARG A 213 -13.46 -5.55 -11.17
C ARG A 213 -12.52 -5.96 -12.29
N ASP A 214 -12.48 -5.16 -13.36
CA ASP A 214 -11.68 -5.45 -14.54
C ASP A 214 -10.17 -5.39 -14.21
N CYS A 215 -9.71 -4.32 -13.56
CA CYS A 215 -8.31 -4.17 -13.16
C CYS A 215 -7.89 -5.20 -12.12
N ARG A 216 -8.74 -5.46 -11.10
CA ARG A 216 -8.47 -6.48 -10.08
C ARG A 216 -8.28 -7.87 -10.69
N GLN A 217 -9.16 -8.25 -11.64
CA GLN A 217 -9.03 -9.55 -12.30
C GLN A 217 -7.73 -9.64 -13.10
N GLN A 218 -7.37 -8.60 -13.84
CA GLN A 218 -6.09 -8.54 -14.57
C GLN A 218 -4.90 -8.68 -13.62
N MET A 219 -4.91 -7.99 -12.47
CA MET A 219 -3.83 -8.08 -11.49
C MET A 219 -3.72 -9.47 -10.86
N ILE A 220 -4.84 -10.15 -10.63
CA ILE A 220 -4.86 -11.53 -10.12
C ILE A 220 -4.36 -12.52 -11.18
N ASP A 221 -4.79 -12.38 -12.43
CA ASP A 221 -4.43 -13.28 -13.52
C ASP A 221 -2.93 -13.25 -13.85
N HIS A 222 -2.25 -12.14 -13.57
CA HIS A 222 -0.81 -11.98 -13.80
C HIS A 222 0.03 -12.19 -12.52
N ALA A 223 -0.59 -12.28 -11.34
CA ALA A 223 0.12 -12.51 -10.10
C ALA A 223 0.73 -13.91 -10.04
N THR A 224 1.93 -14.02 -9.49
CA THR A 224 2.57 -15.33 -9.25
C THR A 224 1.85 -16.06 -8.11
N ASP A 225 1.38 -15.34 -7.11
CA ASP A 225 0.57 -15.85 -6.02
C ASP A 225 -0.38 -14.77 -5.50
N SER A 226 -1.51 -15.16 -4.91
CA SER A 226 -2.50 -14.21 -4.43
C SER A 226 -3.39 -14.75 -3.30
N VAL A 227 -3.86 -13.82 -2.44
CA VAL A 227 -4.95 -14.07 -1.49
C VAL A 227 -6.07 -13.05 -1.71
N THR A 228 -7.26 -13.56 -1.97
CA THR A 228 -8.42 -12.74 -2.33
C THR A 228 -9.63 -13.04 -1.46
N LEU A 229 -10.57 -12.08 -1.40
CA LEU A 229 -11.90 -12.23 -0.79
C LEU A 229 -12.81 -13.07 -1.67
#